data_4845b50bf39aad704afae44f3c02c533
#
_entry.id   4845b50bf39aad704afae44f3c02c533
#
_cell.length_a   1.000
_cell.length_b   1.000
_cell.length_c   1.000
_cell.angle_alpha   90.00
_cell.angle_beta   90.00
_cell.angle_gamma   90.00
#
_symmetry.space_group_name_H-M   'P 1'
#
loop_
_entity.id
_entity.type
_entity.pdbx_description
1 polymer ?
#
loop_
_entity_poly.entity_id
_entity_poly.type
_entity_poly.pdbx_seq_one_letter_code
_entity_poly.pdbx_strand_id
1 'polypeptide(L)'
;MYNVEVKNVRKLNPMLMTDFYKTIHHLAYIPKLDYLVSYWTPRMTRIEGVDKVVSFGQQAMVKEYLINLFNDNFFNRDWEEVKAEYEELISNTMTVQASDTSEMKRLHDLGYLPIRIKSVAEGERVNIKTPMFEVTNTVKGFGWLVNYLETYMSVNIWFPMTTATIAYEYRKIVNKYFEKTVENGIPATACGDFSMRGMTSPESAMKASAGHLTSFTGTATIPSIVWLEQYYNCDSRKEVVGKGVPSTEHSVMSSYGREGEFECYRHLIEDVFKTGPLSMVSDTYDYWNVITNYLPRLKNSILNRDGKIIIRGDSGDPVDIICGELKASDYMVVDGLTEVGIKDYFKRYAEEHYDFGGAHTSWYKVRIADKLYEVT
;
A
#
# COMPACT_ATOMS: atom_id res chain seq x y z
N MET A 1 -17.48 -36.17 -6.63
CA MET A 1 -17.11 -34.86 -7.22
C MET A 1 -18.41 -34.12 -7.51
N TYR A 2 -18.67 -33.04 -6.81
CA TYR A 2 -19.81 -32.19 -7.14
C TYR A 2 -19.42 -31.39 -8.40
N ASN A 3 -20.11 -31.64 -9.52
CA ASN A 3 -20.05 -30.73 -10.64
C ASN A 3 -20.73 -29.43 -10.24
N VAL A 4 -19.96 -28.43 -9.81
CA VAL A 4 -20.45 -27.08 -9.68
C VAL A 4 -20.49 -26.51 -11.10
N GLU A 5 -21.66 -26.43 -11.69
CA GLU A 5 -21.87 -25.63 -12.91
C GLU A 5 -21.53 -24.16 -12.53
N VAL A 6 -20.37 -23.68 -12.95
CA VAL A 6 -20.06 -22.26 -12.90
C VAL A 6 -20.94 -21.58 -13.93
N LYS A 7 -22.04 -20.97 -13.50
CA LYS A 7 -22.82 -20.08 -14.35
C LYS A 7 -21.87 -19.07 -14.98
N ASN A 8 -21.98 -18.80 -16.25
CA ASN A 8 -21.20 -17.80 -16.96
C ASN A 8 -21.15 -16.51 -16.10
N VAL A 9 -19.96 -16.11 -15.74
CA VAL A 9 -19.75 -14.86 -15.00
C VAL A 9 -20.28 -13.74 -15.89
N ARG A 10 -21.39 -13.10 -15.49
CA ARG A 10 -21.94 -11.95 -16.22
C ARG A 10 -20.84 -10.91 -16.37
N LYS A 11 -20.64 -10.37 -17.57
CA LYS A 11 -19.80 -9.20 -17.76
C LYS A 11 -20.36 -8.08 -16.89
N LEU A 12 -19.52 -7.46 -16.07
CA LEU A 12 -19.96 -6.42 -15.16
C LEU A 12 -20.44 -5.20 -15.95
N ASN A 13 -21.74 -4.92 -15.89
CA ASN A 13 -22.32 -3.73 -16.50
C ASN A 13 -21.93 -2.48 -15.67
N PRO A 14 -21.17 -1.54 -16.23
CA PRO A 14 -20.69 -0.38 -15.48
C PRO A 14 -21.80 0.54 -14.98
N MET A 15 -22.99 0.52 -15.59
CA MET A 15 -24.14 1.28 -15.09
C MET A 15 -24.72 0.72 -13.78
N LEU A 16 -24.36 -0.52 -13.41
CA LEU A 16 -24.73 -1.13 -12.13
C LEU A 16 -23.69 -0.89 -11.03
N MET A 17 -22.58 -0.21 -11.33
CA MET A 17 -21.50 0.06 -10.37
C MET A 17 -21.70 1.41 -9.67
N THR A 18 -22.86 1.60 -9.09
CA THR A 18 -23.25 2.83 -8.39
C THR A 18 -24.11 2.52 -7.17
N ASP A 19 -24.44 3.52 -6.37
CA ASP A 19 -25.40 3.37 -5.27
C ASP A 19 -26.83 3.35 -5.80
N PHE A 20 -27.73 2.60 -5.17
CA PHE A 20 -29.13 2.49 -5.60
C PHE A 20 -29.81 3.85 -5.78
N TYR A 21 -29.61 4.81 -4.89
CA TYR A 21 -30.27 6.12 -5.00
C TYR A 21 -29.84 6.93 -6.22
N LYS A 22 -28.69 6.61 -6.82
CA LYS A 22 -28.20 7.25 -8.06
C LYS A 22 -29.06 6.86 -9.27
N THR A 23 -29.69 5.68 -9.26
CA THR A 23 -30.49 5.18 -10.38
C THR A 23 -31.69 6.08 -10.71
N ILE A 24 -32.22 6.83 -9.74
CA ILE A 24 -33.37 7.73 -9.92
C ILE A 24 -32.98 9.20 -10.09
N HIS A 25 -31.72 9.56 -9.94
CA HIS A 25 -31.36 10.98 -9.95
C HIS A 25 -31.64 11.67 -11.28
N HIS A 26 -31.53 10.97 -12.42
CA HIS A 26 -31.86 11.50 -13.71
C HIS A 26 -33.35 11.93 -13.81
N LEU A 27 -34.25 11.25 -13.07
CA LEU A 27 -35.66 11.61 -12.95
C LEU A 27 -35.91 12.73 -11.96
N ALA A 28 -35.03 12.89 -10.97
CA ALA A 28 -35.20 13.83 -9.85
C ALA A 28 -34.56 15.22 -10.10
N TYR A 29 -33.63 15.33 -11.03
CA TYR A 29 -33.06 16.63 -11.40
C TYR A 29 -34.10 17.54 -12.02
N ILE A 30 -33.81 18.87 -12.00
CA ILE A 30 -34.62 19.85 -12.69
C ILE A 30 -34.80 19.48 -14.15
N PRO A 31 -36.00 19.66 -14.73
CA PRO A 31 -36.21 19.46 -16.16
C PRO A 31 -35.18 20.24 -16.98
N LYS A 32 -34.56 19.58 -17.96
CA LYS A 32 -33.54 20.18 -18.82
C LYS A 32 -32.24 20.57 -18.10
N LEU A 33 -31.74 19.73 -17.18
CA LEU A 33 -30.38 19.86 -16.66
C LEU A 33 -29.38 19.73 -17.80
N ASP A 34 -28.87 20.87 -18.28
CA ASP A 34 -27.97 20.89 -19.43
C ASP A 34 -26.53 20.49 -19.06
N TYR A 35 -25.99 21.16 -18.03
CA TYR A 35 -24.61 20.96 -17.57
C TYR A 35 -24.56 20.89 -16.04
N LEU A 36 -23.63 20.08 -15.55
CA LEU A 36 -23.33 19.96 -14.13
C LEU A 36 -21.82 19.93 -13.93
N VAL A 37 -21.34 20.58 -12.88
CA VAL A 37 -19.95 20.56 -12.45
C VAL A 37 -19.89 19.99 -11.04
N SER A 38 -19.01 19.04 -10.83
CA SER A 38 -18.73 18.46 -9.51
C SER A 38 -17.24 18.46 -9.22
N TYR A 39 -16.90 18.56 -7.95
CA TYR A 39 -15.52 18.53 -7.47
C TYR A 39 -15.30 17.34 -6.54
N TRP A 40 -14.18 16.69 -6.68
CA TRP A 40 -13.72 15.70 -5.73
C TRP A 40 -12.69 16.35 -4.79
N THR A 41 -12.91 16.20 -3.48
CA THR A 41 -12.13 16.91 -2.45
C THR A 41 -11.78 15.95 -1.31
N PRO A 42 -10.50 15.78 -0.94
CA PRO A 42 -10.11 15.06 0.26
C PRO A 42 -10.62 15.82 1.49
N ARG A 43 -11.36 15.14 2.37
CA ARG A 43 -12.10 15.80 3.46
C ARG A 43 -11.28 15.95 4.74
N MET A 44 -10.51 14.92 5.09
CA MET A 44 -9.79 14.87 6.36
C MET A 44 -8.61 13.89 6.29
N THR A 45 -7.70 14.03 7.22
CA THR A 45 -6.67 13.04 7.53
C THR A 45 -6.92 12.45 8.93
N ARG A 46 -6.41 11.24 9.16
CA ARG A 46 -6.32 10.61 10.48
C ARG A 46 -4.88 10.55 11.00
N ILE A 47 -3.93 11.07 10.22
CA ILE A 47 -2.52 11.12 10.58
C ILE A 47 -2.26 12.50 11.19
N GLU A 48 -1.85 12.53 12.44
CA GLU A 48 -1.55 13.78 13.16
C GLU A 48 -0.45 14.58 12.45
N GLY A 49 -0.64 15.89 12.35
CA GLY A 49 0.30 16.80 11.67
C GLY A 49 0.32 16.72 10.15
N VAL A 50 -0.51 15.87 9.52
CA VAL A 50 -0.60 15.75 8.06
C VAL A 50 -1.83 16.50 7.57
N ASP A 51 -1.62 17.55 6.78
CA ASP A 51 -2.65 18.43 6.20
C ASP A 51 -2.73 18.37 4.68
N LYS A 52 -1.88 17.54 4.04
CA LYS A 52 -1.81 17.38 2.58
C LYS A 52 -1.89 15.94 2.17
N VAL A 53 -2.47 15.70 1.00
CA VAL A 53 -2.51 14.40 0.35
C VAL A 53 -1.67 14.42 -0.92
N VAL A 54 -1.13 13.27 -1.30
CA VAL A 54 -0.45 13.07 -2.58
C VAL A 54 -1.51 12.76 -3.63
N SER A 55 -1.55 13.54 -4.70
CA SER A 55 -2.41 13.28 -5.86
C SER A 55 -1.91 12.03 -6.59
N PHE A 56 -2.71 10.96 -6.65
CA PHE A 56 -2.35 9.71 -7.32
C PHE A 56 -3.56 8.83 -7.60
N GLY A 57 -3.56 8.15 -8.75
CA GLY A 57 -4.56 7.15 -9.13
C GLY A 57 -5.58 7.62 -10.16
N GLN A 58 -5.66 8.92 -10.47
CA GLN A 58 -6.66 9.48 -11.38
C GLN A 58 -6.48 8.97 -12.80
N GLN A 59 -5.24 8.92 -13.30
CA GLN A 59 -4.93 8.44 -14.65
C GLN A 59 -5.36 6.99 -14.84
N ALA A 60 -5.03 6.12 -13.90
CA ALA A 60 -5.43 4.73 -13.94
C ALA A 60 -6.94 4.57 -13.88
N MET A 61 -7.61 5.29 -12.97
CA MET A 61 -9.08 5.27 -12.86
C MET A 61 -9.75 5.64 -14.19
N VAL A 62 -9.29 6.69 -14.86
CA VAL A 62 -9.85 7.09 -16.15
C VAL A 62 -9.63 6.01 -17.21
N LYS A 63 -8.41 5.49 -17.34
CA LYS A 63 -8.07 4.49 -18.35
C LYS A 63 -8.76 3.16 -18.11
N GLU A 64 -8.69 2.64 -16.89
CA GLU A 64 -9.20 1.31 -16.54
C GLU A 64 -10.71 1.27 -16.57
N TYR A 65 -11.35 2.25 -15.93
CA TYR A 65 -12.78 2.21 -15.67
C TYR A 65 -13.58 3.07 -16.63
N LEU A 66 -13.26 4.33 -16.79
CA LEU A 66 -14.09 5.21 -17.61
C LEU A 66 -13.89 4.99 -19.12
N ILE A 67 -12.73 4.48 -19.54
CA ILE A 67 -12.48 4.17 -20.93
C ILE A 67 -12.68 2.67 -21.20
N ASN A 68 -11.80 1.82 -20.64
CA ASN A 68 -11.78 0.40 -21.03
C ASN A 68 -13.06 -0.32 -20.62
N LEU A 69 -13.45 -0.22 -19.34
CA LEU A 69 -14.62 -0.94 -18.86
C LEU A 69 -15.93 -0.47 -19.53
N PHE A 70 -16.11 0.85 -19.72
CA PHE A 70 -17.30 1.36 -20.43
C PHE A 70 -17.29 0.95 -21.89
N ASN A 71 -16.16 0.99 -22.57
CA ASN A 71 -16.09 0.49 -23.95
C ASN A 71 -16.41 -1.00 -24.03
N ASP A 72 -15.77 -1.84 -23.21
CA ASP A 72 -15.88 -3.29 -23.33
C ASP A 72 -17.22 -3.83 -22.83
N ASN A 73 -17.79 -3.22 -21.80
CA ASN A 73 -18.95 -3.77 -21.09
C ASN A 73 -20.23 -2.95 -21.23
N PHE A 74 -20.17 -1.82 -21.94
CA PHE A 74 -21.35 -0.98 -22.20
C PHE A 74 -21.44 -0.59 -23.67
N PHE A 75 -20.56 0.24 -24.23
CA PHE A 75 -20.68 0.78 -25.57
C PHE A 75 -20.52 -0.25 -26.69
N ASN A 76 -19.65 -1.25 -26.54
CA ASN A 76 -19.40 -2.30 -27.53
C ASN A 76 -20.29 -3.53 -27.34
N ARG A 77 -21.27 -3.47 -26.42
CA ARG A 77 -22.28 -4.55 -26.25
C ARG A 77 -23.58 -4.19 -26.92
N ASP A 78 -24.34 -5.21 -27.25
CA ASP A 78 -25.72 -5.01 -27.72
C ASP A 78 -26.56 -4.29 -26.67
N TRP A 79 -27.31 -3.28 -27.13
CA TRP A 79 -28.14 -2.49 -26.23
C TRP A 79 -29.19 -3.29 -25.48
N GLU A 80 -29.85 -4.24 -26.13
CA GLU A 80 -30.92 -5.00 -25.49
C GLU A 80 -30.37 -5.93 -24.39
N GLU A 81 -29.15 -6.44 -24.55
CA GLU A 81 -28.46 -7.16 -23.46
C GLU A 81 -28.17 -6.26 -22.26
N VAL A 82 -27.53 -5.10 -22.48
CA VAL A 82 -27.17 -4.15 -21.43
C VAL A 82 -28.42 -3.64 -20.71
N LYS A 83 -29.45 -3.32 -21.46
CA LYS A 83 -30.77 -2.88 -20.97
C LYS A 83 -31.42 -3.96 -20.11
N ALA A 84 -31.51 -5.18 -20.60
CA ALA A 84 -32.16 -6.28 -19.89
C ALA A 84 -31.46 -6.57 -18.53
N GLU A 85 -30.13 -6.56 -18.50
CA GLU A 85 -29.37 -6.73 -17.26
C GLU A 85 -29.69 -5.65 -16.22
N TYR A 86 -29.81 -4.41 -16.65
CA TYR A 86 -30.13 -3.29 -15.78
C TYR A 86 -31.57 -3.33 -15.30
N GLU A 87 -32.53 -3.45 -16.24
CA GLU A 87 -33.96 -3.46 -15.95
C GLU A 87 -34.35 -4.63 -15.06
N GLU A 88 -33.85 -5.85 -15.33
CA GLU A 88 -34.11 -7.03 -14.51
C GLU A 88 -33.64 -6.83 -13.08
N LEU A 89 -32.42 -6.35 -12.88
CA LEU A 89 -31.87 -6.18 -11.54
C LEU A 89 -32.59 -5.08 -10.76
N ILE A 90 -32.73 -3.90 -11.37
CA ILE A 90 -33.23 -2.71 -10.66
C ILE A 90 -34.74 -2.81 -10.39
N SER A 91 -35.54 -3.34 -11.33
CA SER A 91 -36.96 -3.54 -11.08
C SER A 91 -37.24 -4.54 -9.97
N ASN A 92 -36.40 -5.58 -9.84
CA ASN A 92 -36.56 -6.62 -8.82
C ASN A 92 -36.01 -6.19 -7.43
N THR A 93 -35.10 -5.22 -7.39
CA THR A 93 -34.41 -4.83 -6.14
C THR A 93 -34.79 -3.45 -5.65
N MET A 94 -35.45 -2.62 -6.48
CA MET A 94 -35.88 -1.29 -6.12
C MET A 94 -37.32 -1.02 -6.56
N THR A 95 -37.54 -0.31 -7.70
CA THR A 95 -38.87 -0.05 -8.27
C THR A 95 -38.82 -0.06 -9.78
N VAL A 96 -39.99 -0.26 -10.42
CA VAL A 96 -40.12 -0.17 -11.88
C VAL A 96 -39.72 1.22 -12.42
N GLN A 97 -40.01 2.29 -11.68
CA GLN A 97 -39.60 3.66 -12.11
C GLN A 97 -38.09 3.81 -12.09
N ALA A 98 -37.41 3.18 -11.13
CA ALA A 98 -35.94 3.24 -11.03
C ALA A 98 -35.24 2.46 -12.16
N SER A 99 -35.94 1.55 -12.84
CA SER A 99 -35.41 0.79 -13.98
C SER A 99 -35.56 1.50 -15.34
N ASP A 100 -35.96 2.79 -15.35
CA ASP A 100 -35.98 3.59 -16.58
C ASP A 100 -34.57 3.72 -17.18
N THR A 101 -34.42 3.26 -18.42
CA THR A 101 -33.16 3.23 -19.17
C THR A 101 -33.09 4.27 -20.28
N SER A 102 -34.03 5.22 -20.33
CA SER A 102 -34.12 6.21 -21.41
C SER A 102 -32.83 7.05 -21.56
N GLU A 103 -32.30 7.56 -20.46
CA GLU A 103 -31.05 8.33 -20.47
C GLU A 103 -29.80 7.44 -20.74
N MET A 104 -29.82 6.19 -20.30
CA MET A 104 -28.77 5.24 -20.61
C MET A 104 -28.76 4.85 -22.09
N LYS A 105 -29.95 4.73 -22.70
CA LYS A 105 -30.07 4.52 -24.17
C LYS A 105 -29.43 5.67 -24.94
N ARG A 106 -29.74 6.91 -24.54
CA ARG A 106 -29.13 8.09 -25.17
C ARG A 106 -27.60 8.09 -25.01
N LEU A 107 -27.09 7.67 -23.83
CA LEU A 107 -25.66 7.53 -23.60
C LEU A 107 -25.05 6.42 -24.48
N HIS A 108 -25.68 5.26 -24.55
CA HIS A 108 -25.23 4.15 -25.37
C HIS A 108 -25.20 4.54 -26.88
N ASP A 109 -26.22 5.24 -27.37
CA ASP A 109 -26.27 5.72 -28.75
C ASP A 109 -25.19 6.76 -29.06
N LEU A 110 -24.75 7.53 -28.04
CA LEU A 110 -23.64 8.48 -28.20
C LEU A 110 -22.29 7.75 -28.39
N GLY A 111 -22.13 6.56 -27.84
CA GLY A 111 -20.97 5.69 -28.03
C GLY A 111 -19.73 6.05 -27.20
N TYR A 112 -19.82 7.01 -26.27
CA TYR A 112 -18.74 7.39 -25.37
C TYR A 112 -19.28 8.14 -24.14
N LEU A 113 -18.47 8.23 -23.07
CA LEU A 113 -18.79 9.04 -21.89
C LEU A 113 -18.57 10.56 -22.20
N PRO A 114 -19.64 11.36 -22.29
CA PRO A 114 -19.52 12.79 -22.60
C PRO A 114 -19.11 13.60 -21.37
N ILE A 115 -17.98 13.28 -20.76
CA ILE A 115 -17.45 13.98 -19.59
C ILE A 115 -16.03 14.49 -19.84
N ARG A 116 -15.68 15.53 -19.11
CA ARG A 116 -14.33 16.09 -19.03
C ARG A 116 -13.90 16.13 -17.59
N ILE A 117 -12.71 15.63 -17.32
CA ILE A 117 -12.07 15.68 -16.01
C ILE A 117 -10.84 16.58 -16.11
N LYS A 118 -10.75 17.56 -15.22
CA LYS A 118 -9.54 18.34 -14.99
C LYS A 118 -9.02 18.00 -13.62
N SER A 119 -7.77 17.57 -13.52
CA SER A 119 -7.16 17.13 -12.28
C SER A 119 -5.88 17.89 -11.99
N VAL A 120 -5.55 18.02 -10.70
CA VAL A 120 -4.19 18.31 -10.26
C VAL A 120 -3.26 17.21 -10.79
N ALA A 121 -2.04 17.57 -11.15
CA ALA A 121 -1.06 16.59 -11.62
C ALA A 121 -0.78 15.53 -10.55
N GLU A 122 -0.61 14.29 -10.97
CA GLU A 122 -0.21 13.22 -10.06
C GLU A 122 1.21 13.45 -9.56
N GLY A 123 1.47 13.12 -8.29
CA GLY A 123 2.70 13.44 -7.58
C GLY A 123 2.66 14.76 -6.80
N GLU A 124 1.74 15.66 -7.13
CA GLU A 124 1.58 16.92 -6.39
C GLU A 124 0.95 16.71 -5.01
N ARG A 125 1.34 17.55 -4.06
CA ARG A 125 0.79 17.58 -2.69
C ARG A 125 -0.25 18.67 -2.56
N VAL A 126 -1.47 18.30 -2.26
CA VAL A 126 -2.62 19.19 -2.18
C VAL A 126 -3.16 19.23 -0.74
N ASN A 127 -3.47 20.41 -0.25
CA ASN A 127 -4.10 20.56 1.06
C ASN A 127 -5.46 19.83 1.09
N ILE A 128 -5.75 19.17 2.21
CA ILE A 128 -7.12 18.67 2.45
C ILE A 128 -8.13 19.81 2.36
N LYS A 129 -9.37 19.49 1.99
CA LYS A 129 -10.45 20.46 1.71
C LYS A 129 -10.21 21.33 0.46
N THR A 130 -9.23 20.98 -0.38
CA THR A 130 -9.03 21.62 -1.68
C THR A 130 -9.51 20.66 -2.79
N PRO A 131 -10.29 21.13 -3.77
CA PRO A 131 -10.68 20.31 -4.91
C PRO A 131 -9.45 19.76 -5.66
N MET A 132 -9.43 18.45 -5.89
CA MET A 132 -8.32 17.79 -6.59
C MET A 132 -8.64 17.52 -8.05
N PHE A 133 -9.88 17.27 -8.35
CA PHE A 133 -10.34 17.24 -9.73
C PHE A 133 -11.78 17.77 -9.86
N GLU A 134 -12.05 18.27 -11.05
CA GLU A 134 -13.33 18.78 -11.52
C GLU A 134 -13.88 17.84 -12.59
N VAL A 135 -15.15 17.49 -12.50
CA VAL A 135 -15.85 16.68 -13.51
C VAL A 135 -17.02 17.49 -14.07
N THR A 136 -17.13 17.57 -15.39
CA THR A 136 -18.27 18.18 -16.06
C THR A 136 -18.68 17.39 -17.30
N ASN A 137 -19.96 17.40 -17.66
CA ASN A 137 -20.38 16.84 -18.94
C ASN A 137 -20.00 17.77 -20.10
N THR A 138 -19.72 17.19 -21.27
CA THR A 138 -19.33 17.92 -22.50
C THR A 138 -20.45 18.05 -23.50
N VAL A 139 -21.51 17.23 -23.38
CA VAL A 139 -22.70 17.26 -24.23
C VAL A 139 -23.89 17.72 -23.40
N LYS A 140 -24.65 18.67 -23.94
CA LYS A 140 -25.87 19.20 -23.34
C LYS A 140 -26.88 18.09 -23.01
N GLY A 141 -27.48 18.16 -21.81
CA GLY A 141 -28.48 17.20 -21.35
C GLY A 141 -27.91 15.92 -20.72
N PHE A 142 -26.56 15.81 -20.56
CA PHE A 142 -25.91 14.73 -19.83
C PHE A 142 -25.39 15.13 -18.44
N GLY A 143 -25.91 16.23 -17.86
CA GLY A 143 -25.51 16.66 -16.54
C GLY A 143 -25.73 15.61 -15.44
N TRP A 144 -26.76 14.80 -15.56
CA TRP A 144 -27.06 13.69 -14.63
C TRP A 144 -25.92 12.69 -14.47
N LEU A 145 -25.16 12.46 -15.56
CA LEU A 145 -24.08 11.46 -15.61
C LEU A 145 -22.92 11.79 -14.67
N VAL A 146 -22.64 13.09 -14.46
CA VAL A 146 -21.50 13.53 -13.64
C VAL A 146 -21.57 12.96 -12.23
N ASN A 147 -22.71 13.07 -11.56
CA ASN A 147 -22.89 12.52 -10.22
C ASN A 147 -23.30 11.04 -10.22
N TYR A 148 -23.77 10.51 -11.34
CA TYR A 148 -23.96 9.06 -11.47
C TYR A 148 -22.64 8.32 -11.34
N LEU A 149 -21.57 8.85 -11.89
CA LEU A 149 -20.22 8.27 -11.86
C LEU A 149 -19.45 8.59 -10.55
N GLU A 150 -19.98 9.43 -9.67
CA GLU A 150 -19.29 9.88 -8.45
C GLU A 150 -18.79 8.73 -7.58
N THR A 151 -19.68 7.79 -7.22
CA THR A 151 -19.34 6.65 -6.36
C THR A 151 -18.21 5.83 -6.98
N TYR A 152 -18.33 5.60 -8.27
CA TYR A 152 -17.38 4.83 -9.04
C TYR A 152 -15.99 5.47 -9.12
N MET A 153 -15.95 6.76 -9.40
CA MET A 153 -14.70 7.51 -9.40
C MET A 153 -14.09 7.56 -8.00
N SER A 154 -14.92 7.81 -6.99
CA SER A 154 -14.45 7.98 -5.62
C SER A 154 -13.80 6.71 -5.07
N VAL A 155 -14.41 5.53 -5.22
CA VAL A 155 -13.88 4.26 -4.72
C VAL A 155 -12.54 3.90 -5.34
N ASN A 156 -12.30 4.33 -6.58
CA ASN A 156 -11.07 4.02 -7.30
C ASN A 156 -9.92 5.02 -7.05
N ILE A 157 -10.20 6.17 -6.43
CA ILE A 157 -9.21 7.24 -6.22
C ILE A 157 -8.80 7.39 -4.77
N TRP A 158 -9.74 7.32 -3.82
CA TRP A 158 -9.41 7.63 -2.43
C TRP A 158 -8.34 6.71 -1.86
N PHE A 159 -8.34 5.45 -2.26
CA PHE A 159 -7.46 4.44 -1.71
C PHE A 159 -6.01 4.55 -2.20
N PRO A 160 -5.69 4.55 -3.51
CA PRO A 160 -4.33 4.76 -3.98
C PRO A 160 -3.74 6.10 -3.56
N MET A 161 -4.57 7.16 -3.47
CA MET A 161 -4.16 8.46 -2.96
C MET A 161 -3.79 8.40 -1.47
N THR A 162 -4.56 7.68 -0.66
CA THR A 162 -4.27 7.46 0.76
C THR A 162 -2.96 6.70 0.94
N THR A 163 -2.76 5.62 0.19
CA THR A 163 -1.53 4.82 0.31
C THR A 163 -0.30 5.59 -0.17
N ALA A 164 -0.42 6.38 -1.24
CA ALA A 164 0.66 7.28 -1.69
C ALA A 164 0.99 8.35 -0.63
N THR A 165 -0.03 8.88 0.05
CA THR A 165 0.17 9.86 1.13
C THR A 165 0.88 9.23 2.33
N ILE A 166 0.46 8.05 2.76
CA ILE A 166 1.11 7.29 3.84
C ILE A 166 2.57 7.00 3.48
N ALA A 167 2.82 6.50 2.27
CA ALA A 167 4.17 6.20 1.80
C ALA A 167 5.06 7.45 1.78
N TYR A 168 4.51 8.60 1.39
CA TYR A 168 5.23 9.87 1.43
C TYR A 168 5.61 10.29 2.87
N GLU A 169 4.71 10.15 3.83
CA GLU A 169 4.99 10.48 5.22
C GLU A 169 6.04 9.51 5.83
N TYR A 170 5.96 8.22 5.54
CA TYR A 170 7.04 7.28 5.87
C TYR A 170 8.38 7.69 5.25
N ARG A 171 8.36 8.12 3.99
CA ARG A 171 9.58 8.55 3.31
C ARG A 171 10.24 9.78 3.97
N LYS A 172 9.46 10.70 4.51
CA LYS A 172 9.99 11.84 5.29
C LYS A 172 10.75 11.35 6.53
N ILE A 173 10.17 10.40 7.26
CA ILE A 173 10.81 9.80 8.43
C ILE A 173 12.10 9.09 8.01
N VAL A 174 12.04 8.25 6.98
CA VAL A 174 13.22 7.55 6.46
C VAL A 174 14.31 8.53 6.07
N ASN A 175 14.01 9.58 5.32
CA ASN A 175 15.01 10.58 4.91
C ASN A 175 15.68 11.23 6.14
N LYS A 176 14.89 11.66 7.15
CA LYS A 176 15.40 12.28 8.39
C LYS A 176 16.46 11.42 9.08
N TYR A 177 16.24 10.12 9.16
CA TYR A 177 17.16 9.20 9.83
C TYR A 177 18.30 8.73 8.92
N PHE A 178 18.01 8.54 7.63
CA PHE A 178 19.02 8.16 6.64
C PHE A 178 20.16 9.18 6.57
N GLU A 179 19.82 10.47 6.58
CA GLU A 179 20.80 11.58 6.61
C GLU A 179 21.71 11.54 7.84
N LYS A 180 21.23 10.97 8.96
CA LYS A 180 21.99 10.89 10.21
C LYS A 180 22.85 9.63 10.34
N THR A 181 22.44 8.54 9.68
CA THR A 181 22.97 7.19 9.97
C THR A 181 23.62 6.50 8.79
N VAL A 182 23.40 6.99 7.57
CA VAL A 182 23.87 6.33 6.34
C VAL A 182 24.68 7.29 5.48
N GLU A 183 25.97 7.05 5.35
CA GLU A 183 26.85 7.87 4.51
C GLU A 183 26.56 7.67 3.01
N ASN A 184 26.30 6.42 2.61
CA ASN A 184 26.06 6.06 1.19
C ASN A 184 24.88 5.09 1.11
N GLY A 185 23.78 5.52 0.50
CA GLY A 185 22.61 4.67 0.32
C GLY A 185 21.48 5.38 -0.41
N ILE A 186 20.41 4.64 -0.68
CA ILE A 186 19.22 5.15 -1.37
C ILE A 186 18.02 5.00 -0.44
N PRO A 187 17.52 6.08 0.16
CA PRO A 187 16.38 6.03 1.10
C PRO A 187 15.15 5.32 0.51
N ALA A 188 14.96 5.38 -0.82
CA ALA A 188 13.85 4.71 -1.50
C ALA A 188 13.83 3.19 -1.34
N THR A 189 14.94 2.57 -0.96
CA THR A 189 15.02 1.10 -0.76
C THR A 189 14.72 0.65 0.67
N ALA A 190 14.51 1.58 1.61
CA ALA A 190 14.42 1.27 3.03
C ALA A 190 13.12 0.56 3.45
N CYS A 191 12.02 0.78 2.71
CA CYS A 191 10.74 0.15 3.01
C CYS A 191 10.26 -0.71 1.85
N GLY A 192 9.76 -1.89 2.17
CA GLY A 192 9.13 -2.82 1.22
C GLY A 192 7.63 -2.96 1.50
N ASP A 193 6.84 -3.03 0.43
CA ASP A 193 5.40 -3.26 0.51
C ASP A 193 5.07 -4.76 0.48
N PHE A 194 4.12 -5.19 1.32
CA PHE A 194 3.59 -6.55 1.39
C PHE A 194 2.06 -6.57 1.25
N SER A 195 1.48 -5.66 0.48
CA SER A 195 0.03 -5.48 0.36
C SER A 195 -0.71 -6.71 -0.16
N MET A 196 -0.06 -7.57 -0.98
CA MET A 196 -0.77 -8.64 -1.70
C MET A 196 -1.60 -9.54 -0.80
N ARG A 197 -1.06 -9.92 0.36
CA ARG A 197 -1.78 -10.77 1.33
C ARG A 197 -2.60 -10.00 2.37
N GLY A 198 -2.42 -8.69 2.46
CA GLY A 198 -3.03 -7.84 3.50
C GLY A 198 -4.25 -7.04 3.05
N MET A 199 -4.57 -7.04 1.74
CA MET A 199 -5.68 -6.26 1.18
C MET A 199 -6.91 -7.14 0.92
N THR A 200 -8.05 -6.48 0.68
CA THR A 200 -9.36 -7.10 0.50
C THR A 200 -9.55 -7.78 -0.85
N SER A 201 -8.73 -7.43 -1.84
CA SER A 201 -8.73 -8.03 -3.19
C SER A 201 -7.38 -7.80 -3.89
N PRO A 202 -7.05 -8.57 -4.95
CA PRO A 202 -5.88 -8.31 -5.78
C PRO A 202 -5.84 -6.89 -6.34
N GLU A 203 -6.96 -6.33 -6.77
CA GLU A 203 -7.06 -4.97 -7.31
C GLU A 203 -6.73 -3.93 -6.24
N SER A 204 -7.20 -4.11 -5.01
CA SER A 204 -6.84 -3.21 -3.91
C SER A 204 -5.37 -3.34 -3.53
N ALA A 205 -4.80 -4.54 -3.59
CA ALA A 205 -3.37 -4.75 -3.36
C ALA A 205 -2.50 -4.07 -4.43
N MET A 206 -2.86 -4.20 -5.71
CA MET A 206 -2.18 -3.48 -6.81
C MET A 206 -2.16 -1.98 -6.58
N LYS A 207 -3.31 -1.39 -6.24
CA LYS A 207 -3.46 0.06 -6.00
C LYS A 207 -2.71 0.52 -4.74
N ALA A 208 -2.74 -0.27 -3.67
CA ALA A 208 -2.00 0.01 -2.44
C ALA A 208 -0.50 0.04 -2.70
N SER A 209 0.03 -1.01 -3.32
CA SER A 209 1.44 -1.12 -3.65
C SER A 209 1.88 -0.05 -4.66
N ALA A 210 1.08 0.26 -5.67
CA ALA A 210 1.38 1.34 -6.60
C ALA A 210 1.50 2.70 -5.89
N GLY A 211 0.62 2.98 -4.91
CA GLY A 211 0.73 4.15 -4.05
C GLY A 211 2.03 4.16 -3.24
N HIS A 212 2.43 3.02 -2.66
CA HIS A 212 3.72 2.88 -1.97
C HIS A 212 4.91 3.16 -2.90
N LEU A 213 4.86 2.65 -4.13
CA LEU A 213 5.93 2.82 -5.12
C LEU A 213 6.09 4.26 -5.63
N THR A 214 5.19 5.19 -5.31
CA THR A 214 5.42 6.63 -5.53
C THR A 214 6.55 7.19 -4.66
N SER A 215 6.88 6.55 -3.55
CA SER A 215 7.89 7.00 -2.59
C SER A 215 9.02 6.01 -2.37
N PHE A 216 8.80 4.71 -2.59
CA PHE A 216 9.76 3.63 -2.39
C PHE A 216 9.89 2.76 -3.62
N THR A 217 10.89 1.88 -3.64
CA THR A 217 11.15 0.95 -4.76
C THR A 217 10.93 -0.51 -4.37
N GLY A 218 10.81 -0.83 -3.09
CA GLY A 218 10.64 -2.21 -2.60
C GLY A 218 9.18 -2.64 -2.62
N THR A 219 8.87 -3.78 -3.23
CA THR A 219 7.56 -4.42 -3.14
C THR A 219 7.64 -5.94 -3.30
N ALA A 220 6.77 -6.65 -2.60
CA ALA A 220 6.47 -8.06 -2.82
C ALA A 220 5.18 -8.26 -3.65
N THR A 221 4.49 -7.18 -4.00
CA THR A 221 3.23 -7.20 -4.75
C THR A 221 3.50 -7.10 -6.24
N ILE A 222 3.87 -8.20 -6.89
CA ILE A 222 4.21 -8.27 -8.31
C ILE A 222 3.15 -7.61 -9.22
N PRO A 223 1.83 -7.86 -9.05
CA PRO A 223 0.82 -7.30 -9.95
C PRO A 223 0.73 -5.77 -9.93
N SER A 224 1.29 -5.08 -8.93
CA SER A 224 1.37 -3.61 -8.95
C SER A 224 2.27 -3.08 -10.06
N ILE A 225 3.34 -3.82 -10.39
CA ILE A 225 4.26 -3.46 -11.48
C ILE A 225 3.52 -3.56 -12.82
N VAL A 226 2.76 -4.66 -13.02
CA VAL A 226 1.93 -4.85 -14.22
C VAL A 226 0.92 -3.71 -14.37
N TRP A 227 0.25 -3.33 -13.27
CA TRP A 227 -0.72 -2.25 -13.27
C TRP A 227 -0.09 -0.88 -13.60
N LEU A 228 1.12 -0.61 -13.09
CA LEU A 228 1.86 0.62 -13.39
C LEU A 228 2.32 0.65 -14.86
N GLU A 229 2.81 -0.46 -15.41
CA GLU A 229 3.15 -0.58 -16.83
C GLU A 229 1.92 -0.33 -17.72
N GLN A 230 0.77 -0.89 -17.34
CA GLN A 230 -0.46 -0.77 -18.13
C GLN A 230 -1.02 0.66 -18.15
N TYR A 231 -0.99 1.37 -17.02
CA TYR A 231 -1.70 2.64 -16.89
C TYR A 231 -0.79 3.87 -16.82
N TYR A 232 0.49 3.71 -16.46
CA TYR A 232 1.44 4.81 -16.25
C TYR A 232 2.60 4.84 -17.24
N ASN A 233 2.60 3.95 -18.23
CA ASN A 233 3.65 3.81 -19.24
C ASN A 233 5.04 3.49 -18.65
N CYS A 234 5.10 2.93 -17.45
CA CYS A 234 6.34 2.40 -16.89
C CYS A 234 6.83 1.20 -17.72
N ASP A 235 8.12 0.96 -17.71
CA ASP A 235 8.73 -0.19 -18.38
C ASP A 235 9.83 -0.80 -17.49
N SER A 236 9.52 -1.90 -16.82
CA SER A 236 10.44 -2.59 -15.90
C SER A 236 11.72 -3.10 -16.56
N ARG A 237 11.76 -3.14 -17.89
CA ARG A 237 12.98 -3.47 -18.66
C ARG A 237 13.95 -2.29 -18.76
N LYS A 238 13.48 -1.07 -18.52
CA LYS A 238 14.25 0.18 -18.71
C LYS A 238 14.48 0.93 -17.41
N GLU A 239 13.58 0.75 -16.45
CA GLU A 239 13.59 1.50 -15.19
C GLU A 239 13.20 0.64 -14.00
N VAL A 240 13.50 1.10 -12.80
CA VAL A 240 13.06 0.45 -11.57
C VAL A 240 11.65 0.90 -11.24
N VAL A 241 10.66 0.20 -11.76
CA VAL A 241 9.24 0.42 -11.39
C VAL A 241 8.98 -0.10 -9.98
N GLY A 242 9.51 -1.27 -9.64
CA GLY A 242 9.48 -1.87 -8.31
C GLY A 242 10.46 -3.04 -8.26
N LYS A 243 10.96 -3.36 -7.07
CA LYS A 243 11.92 -4.45 -6.85
C LYS A 243 11.54 -5.33 -5.68
N GLY A 244 11.68 -6.65 -5.86
CA GLY A 244 11.78 -7.63 -4.80
C GLY A 244 13.23 -8.00 -4.51
N VAL A 245 13.44 -8.63 -3.35
CA VAL A 245 14.70 -9.29 -2.98
C VAL A 245 14.39 -10.78 -2.84
N PRO A 246 15.23 -11.68 -3.35
CA PRO A 246 15.11 -13.09 -3.04
C PRO A 246 14.98 -13.28 -1.53
N SER A 247 13.85 -13.83 -1.09
CA SER A 247 13.53 -13.92 0.34
C SER A 247 12.97 -15.30 0.64
N THR A 248 13.33 -15.83 1.81
CA THR A 248 12.67 -17.04 2.33
C THR A 248 11.39 -16.70 3.08
N GLU A 249 10.60 -17.71 3.35
CA GLU A 249 9.49 -17.71 4.29
C GLU A 249 9.62 -18.84 5.29
N HIS A 250 8.78 -18.88 6.32
CA HIS A 250 8.83 -19.90 7.38
C HIS A 250 8.68 -21.32 6.85
N SER A 251 7.92 -21.56 5.77
CA SER A 251 7.77 -22.87 5.16
C SER A 251 9.10 -23.42 4.62
N VAL A 252 9.95 -22.53 4.06
CA VAL A 252 11.29 -22.90 3.58
C VAL A 252 12.16 -23.33 4.75
N MET A 253 12.25 -22.50 5.79
CA MET A 253 13.07 -22.78 6.97
C MET A 253 12.57 -24.03 7.70
N SER A 254 11.27 -24.15 7.89
CA SER A 254 10.63 -25.30 8.55
C SER A 254 10.80 -26.62 7.81
N SER A 255 11.00 -26.58 6.48
CA SER A 255 11.20 -27.79 5.68
C SER A 255 12.48 -28.56 6.06
N TYR A 256 13.46 -27.88 6.64
CA TYR A 256 14.69 -28.50 7.16
C TYR A 256 14.55 -29.04 8.59
N GLY A 257 13.45 -28.70 9.30
CA GLY A 257 13.27 -29.01 10.71
C GLY A 257 14.21 -28.20 11.61
N ARG A 258 13.97 -28.24 12.91
CA ARG A 258 14.78 -27.51 13.90
C ARG A 258 16.27 -27.92 13.86
N GLU A 259 16.54 -29.19 13.77
CA GLU A 259 17.93 -29.73 13.72
C GLU A 259 18.65 -29.39 12.42
N GLY A 260 17.91 -29.21 11.33
CA GLY A 260 18.45 -28.87 10.02
C GLY A 260 18.52 -27.38 9.73
N GLU A 261 18.07 -26.51 10.63
CA GLU A 261 17.98 -25.05 10.37
C GLU A 261 19.35 -24.45 9.98
N PHE A 262 20.43 -24.80 10.66
CA PHE A 262 21.76 -24.33 10.30
C PHE A 262 22.16 -24.74 8.88
N GLU A 263 21.84 -25.97 8.48
CA GLU A 263 22.12 -26.47 7.13
C GLU A 263 21.30 -25.70 6.07
N CYS A 264 20.08 -25.27 6.41
CA CYS A 264 19.29 -24.39 5.55
C CYS A 264 20.04 -23.09 5.25
N TYR A 265 20.55 -22.40 6.26
CA TYR A 265 21.35 -21.18 6.09
C TYR A 265 22.59 -21.44 5.25
N ARG A 266 23.34 -22.49 5.55
CA ARG A 266 24.55 -22.87 4.80
C ARG A 266 24.21 -23.10 3.32
N HIS A 267 23.22 -23.93 3.04
CA HIS A 267 22.80 -24.28 1.68
C HIS A 267 22.35 -23.05 0.89
N LEU A 268 21.52 -22.20 1.49
CA LEU A 268 21.04 -20.99 0.81
C LEU A 268 22.19 -20.02 0.49
N ILE A 269 23.15 -19.84 1.40
CA ILE A 269 24.26 -18.89 1.25
C ILE A 269 25.34 -19.44 0.31
N GLU A 270 25.72 -20.71 0.46
CA GLU A 270 26.88 -21.28 -0.22
C GLU A 270 26.55 -21.97 -1.55
N ASP A 271 25.35 -22.55 -1.65
CA ASP A 271 24.99 -23.37 -2.81
C ASP A 271 24.01 -22.69 -3.75
N VAL A 272 22.96 -22.04 -3.24
CA VAL A 272 21.84 -21.52 -4.05
C VAL A 272 22.05 -20.05 -4.43
N PHE A 273 22.22 -19.16 -3.46
CA PHE A 273 22.33 -17.71 -3.68
C PHE A 273 23.76 -17.23 -3.41
N LYS A 274 24.69 -17.64 -4.24
CA LYS A 274 26.13 -17.34 -4.08
C LYS A 274 26.44 -15.85 -4.25
N THR A 275 25.61 -15.12 -4.95
CA THR A 275 25.78 -13.68 -5.23
C THR A 275 24.46 -12.92 -5.07
N GLY A 276 24.51 -11.59 -5.02
CA GLY A 276 23.36 -10.72 -4.90
C GLY A 276 22.76 -10.68 -3.48
N PRO A 277 21.71 -9.89 -3.25
CA PRO A 277 21.05 -9.83 -1.96
C PRO A 277 20.21 -11.08 -1.69
N LEU A 278 20.19 -11.53 -0.45
CA LEU A 278 19.34 -12.63 0.02
C LEU A 278 18.76 -12.24 1.38
N SER A 279 17.44 -12.29 1.53
CA SER A 279 16.74 -12.09 2.79
C SER A 279 16.29 -13.45 3.34
N MET A 280 16.63 -13.73 4.60
CA MET A 280 16.25 -14.97 5.27
C MET A 280 15.42 -14.67 6.50
N VAL A 281 14.21 -15.25 6.58
CA VAL A 281 13.41 -15.19 7.79
C VAL A 281 14.10 -16.03 8.87
N SER A 282 14.29 -15.43 10.05
CA SER A 282 15.24 -15.98 11.04
C SER A 282 14.62 -16.22 12.41
N ASP A 283 13.32 -16.03 12.55
CA ASP A 283 12.57 -16.26 13.78
C ASP A 283 11.70 -17.52 13.75
N THR A 284 11.99 -18.45 12.84
CA THR A 284 11.26 -19.71 12.72
C THR A 284 11.36 -20.54 14.00
N TYR A 285 12.52 -20.61 14.62
CA TYR A 285 12.74 -21.36 15.85
C TYR A 285 13.35 -20.53 16.97
N ASP A 286 14.50 -19.87 16.72
CA ASP A 286 15.21 -19.05 17.69
C ASP A 286 16.05 -17.99 16.98
N TYR A 287 15.52 -16.78 16.91
CA TYR A 287 16.16 -15.65 16.23
C TYR A 287 17.57 -15.35 16.79
N TRP A 288 17.70 -15.36 18.12
CA TRP A 288 18.97 -15.02 18.76
C TRP A 288 20.03 -16.12 18.56
N ASN A 289 19.62 -17.38 18.51
CA ASN A 289 20.53 -18.46 18.14
C ASN A 289 21.06 -18.32 16.70
N VAL A 290 20.23 -17.85 15.77
CA VAL A 290 20.71 -17.53 14.42
C VAL A 290 21.77 -16.44 14.47
N ILE A 291 21.52 -15.32 15.16
CA ILE A 291 22.43 -14.17 15.24
C ILE A 291 23.75 -14.56 15.95
N THR A 292 23.68 -15.24 17.08
CA THR A 292 24.83 -15.47 17.96
C THR A 292 25.61 -16.74 17.67
N ASN A 293 25.01 -17.70 16.97
CA ASN A 293 25.64 -19.02 16.68
C ASN A 293 25.77 -19.28 15.17
N TYR A 294 24.68 -19.24 14.40
CA TYR A 294 24.72 -19.64 12.99
C TYR A 294 25.50 -18.66 12.12
N LEU A 295 25.23 -17.37 12.23
CA LEU A 295 25.93 -16.35 11.43
C LEU A 295 27.45 -16.30 11.73
N PRO A 296 27.93 -16.37 12.99
CA PRO A 296 29.35 -16.47 13.28
C PRO A 296 30.03 -17.68 12.63
N ARG A 297 29.36 -18.82 12.57
CA ARG A 297 29.87 -20.03 11.90
C ARG A 297 29.97 -19.88 10.39
N LEU A 298 29.06 -19.08 9.78
CA LEU A 298 29.02 -18.77 8.35
C LEU A 298 29.78 -17.49 7.98
N LYS A 299 30.50 -16.88 8.93
CA LYS A 299 31.16 -15.58 8.75
C LYS A 299 31.98 -15.50 7.47
N ASN A 300 32.81 -16.49 7.19
CA ASN A 300 33.68 -16.47 6.02
C ASN A 300 32.88 -16.53 4.70
N SER A 301 31.85 -17.36 4.66
CA SER A 301 30.95 -17.46 3.49
C SER A 301 30.19 -16.17 3.25
N ILE A 302 29.74 -15.53 4.33
CA ILE A 302 29.01 -14.24 4.26
C ILE A 302 29.93 -13.11 3.80
N LEU A 303 31.14 -13.00 4.37
CA LEU A 303 32.08 -11.89 4.06
C LEU A 303 32.69 -12.01 2.67
N ASN A 304 32.88 -13.23 2.16
CA ASN A 304 33.52 -13.47 0.85
C ASN A 304 32.53 -13.44 -0.32
N ARG A 305 31.19 -13.38 -0.07
CA ARG A 305 30.20 -13.34 -1.15
C ARG A 305 30.03 -11.94 -1.72
N ASP A 306 29.71 -11.86 -3.02
CA ASP A 306 29.28 -10.62 -3.66
C ASP A 306 27.78 -10.43 -3.45
N GLY A 307 27.43 -9.60 -2.45
CA GLY A 307 26.05 -9.26 -2.10
C GLY A 307 25.75 -9.37 -0.59
N LYS A 308 24.65 -8.75 -0.18
CA LYS A 308 24.26 -8.65 1.24
C LYS A 308 23.35 -9.80 1.67
N ILE A 309 23.56 -10.29 2.89
CA ILE A 309 22.59 -11.11 3.61
C ILE A 309 21.75 -10.20 4.49
N ILE A 310 20.44 -10.36 4.41
CA ILE A 310 19.46 -9.64 5.20
C ILE A 310 18.82 -10.64 6.16
N ILE A 311 19.00 -10.44 7.44
CA ILE A 311 18.39 -11.25 8.48
C ILE A 311 17.06 -10.61 8.85
N ARG A 312 15.96 -11.34 8.66
CA ARG A 312 14.60 -10.83 8.85
C ARG A 312 13.98 -11.47 10.09
N GLY A 313 13.77 -10.64 11.12
CA GLY A 313 12.87 -10.98 12.22
C GLY A 313 11.44 -10.61 11.80
N ASP A 314 10.55 -11.58 11.75
CA ASP A 314 9.17 -11.43 11.27
C ASP A 314 8.17 -11.32 12.43
N SER A 315 8.64 -11.51 13.67
CA SER A 315 7.86 -11.47 14.91
C SER A 315 8.64 -10.78 16.03
N GLY A 316 7.94 -10.39 17.09
CA GLY A 316 8.50 -9.69 18.24
C GLY A 316 8.45 -8.17 18.10
N ASP A 317 8.99 -7.44 19.09
CA ASP A 317 9.10 -5.99 19.02
C ASP A 317 10.21 -5.60 18.01
N PRO A 318 9.91 -4.75 17.01
CA PRO A 318 10.90 -4.39 15.99
C PRO A 318 12.13 -3.67 16.56
N VAL A 319 11.98 -2.93 17.65
CA VAL A 319 13.10 -2.22 18.30
C VAL A 319 14.03 -3.23 18.97
N ASP A 320 13.48 -4.18 19.73
CA ASP A 320 14.25 -5.25 20.37
C ASP A 320 14.98 -6.12 19.35
N ILE A 321 14.31 -6.45 18.24
CA ILE A 321 14.90 -7.24 17.16
C ILE A 321 16.09 -6.52 16.49
N ILE A 322 15.99 -5.21 16.29
CA ILE A 322 17.03 -4.43 15.59
C ILE A 322 18.13 -3.97 16.53
N CYS A 323 17.76 -3.52 17.74
CA CYS A 323 18.67 -2.90 18.70
C CYS A 323 19.20 -3.88 19.75
N GLY A 324 18.58 -5.06 19.86
CA GLY A 324 18.83 -6.04 20.93
C GLY A 324 18.01 -5.77 22.19
N GLU A 325 17.61 -6.83 22.86
CA GLU A 325 17.00 -6.74 24.19
C GLU A 325 18.07 -6.44 25.24
N LEU A 326 17.89 -5.36 26.01
CA LEU A 326 18.64 -5.13 27.22
C LEU A 326 18.06 -6.01 28.34
N LYS A 327 18.66 -7.19 28.56
CA LYS A 327 18.25 -8.05 29.69
C LYS A 327 18.78 -7.47 30.99
N ALA A 328 18.12 -7.77 32.09
CA ALA A 328 18.55 -7.37 33.44
C ALA A 328 19.99 -7.83 33.82
N SER A 329 20.57 -8.75 33.05
CA SER A 329 21.96 -9.19 33.15
C SER A 329 22.97 -8.33 32.38
N ASP A 330 22.49 -7.47 31.46
CA ASP A 330 23.35 -6.62 30.63
C ASP A 330 23.58 -5.30 31.36
N TYR A 331 24.68 -5.23 32.11
CA TYR A 331 25.05 -4.07 32.87
C TYR A 331 25.90 -3.13 32.01
N MET A 332 25.45 -1.90 31.84
CA MET A 332 26.32 -0.84 31.35
C MET A 332 27.08 -0.23 32.54
N VAL A 333 28.39 -0.35 32.52
CA VAL A 333 29.24 0.34 33.48
C VAL A 333 29.54 1.72 32.93
N VAL A 334 29.04 2.75 33.60
CA VAL A 334 29.29 4.14 33.24
C VAL A 334 30.15 4.79 34.34
N ASP A 335 31.44 4.91 34.07
CA ASP A 335 32.36 5.54 34.99
C ASP A 335 32.12 7.05 35.07
N GLY A 336 32.00 7.57 36.30
CA GLY A 336 31.96 9.01 36.59
C GLY A 336 30.59 9.68 36.49
N LEU A 337 29.51 8.96 36.23
CA LEU A 337 28.16 9.53 36.27
C LEU A 337 27.56 9.47 37.69
N THR A 338 26.97 10.58 38.12
CA THR A 338 26.13 10.62 39.33
C THR A 338 24.74 10.03 39.02
N GLU A 339 23.99 9.62 40.05
CA GLU A 339 22.64 9.08 39.90
C GLU A 339 21.70 9.99 39.07
N VAL A 340 21.80 11.31 39.24
CA VAL A 340 21.06 12.32 38.47
C VAL A 340 21.51 12.33 37.00
N GLY A 341 22.84 12.29 36.78
CA GLY A 341 23.40 12.27 35.43
C GLY A 341 23.04 11.02 34.63
N ILE A 342 22.83 9.88 35.31
CA ILE A 342 22.36 8.63 34.67
C ILE A 342 20.92 8.78 34.20
N LYS A 343 20.02 9.28 35.04
CA LYS A 343 18.63 9.52 34.67
C LYS A 343 18.52 10.50 33.51
N ASP A 344 19.30 11.57 33.54
CA ASP A 344 19.32 12.56 32.44
C ASP A 344 19.93 12.01 31.14
N TYR A 345 20.92 11.12 31.24
CA TYR A 345 21.50 10.45 30.08
C TYR A 345 20.50 9.52 29.43
N PHE A 346 19.85 8.65 30.20
CA PHE A 346 18.85 7.71 29.64
C PHE A 346 17.58 8.42 29.16
N LYS A 347 17.17 9.49 29.82
CA LYS A 347 16.04 10.31 29.35
C LYS A 347 16.35 10.94 27.98
N ARG A 348 17.54 11.55 27.82
CA ARG A 348 17.96 12.08 26.52
C ARG A 348 18.16 11.02 25.48
N TYR A 349 18.72 9.88 25.85
CA TYR A 349 18.86 8.75 24.95
C TYR A 349 17.50 8.22 24.47
N ALA A 350 16.52 8.10 25.36
CA ALA A 350 15.15 7.75 25.02
C ALA A 350 14.49 8.82 24.13
N GLU A 351 14.60 10.11 24.48
CA GLU A 351 14.07 11.22 23.69
C GLU A 351 14.71 11.31 22.28
N GLU A 352 16.00 10.98 22.15
CA GLU A 352 16.71 11.00 20.87
C GLU A 352 16.47 9.77 20.00
N HIS A 353 16.15 8.61 20.60
CA HIS A 353 16.05 7.32 19.89
C HIS A 353 14.63 6.74 19.81
N TYR A 354 13.69 7.22 20.64
CA TYR A 354 12.34 6.66 20.78
C TYR A 354 11.21 7.66 20.52
N ASP A 355 11.32 8.47 19.49
CA ASP A 355 10.21 9.35 19.07
C ASP A 355 9.16 8.57 18.25
N PHE A 356 8.73 7.42 18.79
CA PHE A 356 7.58 6.65 18.32
C PHE A 356 6.55 6.57 19.45
N GLY A 357 5.66 7.56 19.51
CA GLY A 357 4.58 7.77 20.44
C GLY A 357 3.83 6.54 21.00
N GLY A 358 4.49 5.80 21.88
CA GLY A 358 3.94 4.71 22.66
C GLY A 358 4.71 4.61 23.96
N ALA A 359 4.02 4.78 25.08
CA ALA A 359 4.60 4.65 26.42
C ALA A 359 4.99 3.18 26.69
N HIS A 360 6.22 2.82 26.36
CA HIS A 360 6.86 1.63 26.89
C HIS A 360 7.83 2.06 28.00
N THR A 361 7.50 1.75 29.25
CA THR A 361 8.40 1.83 30.37
C THR A 361 9.40 0.68 30.28
N SER A 362 10.60 0.95 29.79
CA SER A 362 11.71 0.00 29.82
C SER A 362 12.52 0.24 31.12
N TRP A 363 12.73 -0.83 31.87
CA TRP A 363 13.54 -0.80 33.09
C TRP A 363 14.98 -1.11 32.76
N TYR A 364 15.90 -0.21 33.12
CA TYR A 364 17.33 -0.43 32.95
C TYR A 364 18.01 -0.61 34.32
N LYS A 365 19.01 -1.49 34.40
CA LYS A 365 19.86 -1.65 35.54
C LYS A 365 21.27 -1.18 35.19
N VAL A 366 21.75 -0.19 35.89
CA VAL A 366 23.08 0.40 35.70
C VAL A 366 23.92 0.14 36.94
N ARG A 367 25.12 -0.41 36.77
CA ARG A 367 26.09 -0.57 37.87
C ARG A 367 27.15 0.53 37.83
N ILE A 368 27.24 1.31 38.90
CA ILE A 368 28.29 2.30 39.09
C ILE A 368 29.00 1.97 40.39
N ALA A 369 30.34 1.76 40.34
CA ALA A 369 31.16 1.48 41.50
C ALA A 369 30.53 0.46 42.47
N ASP A 370 30.18 -0.71 41.95
CA ASP A 370 29.54 -1.83 42.67
C ASP A 370 28.12 -1.62 43.20
N LYS A 371 27.51 -0.48 42.94
CA LYS A 371 26.07 -0.25 43.20
C LYS A 371 25.23 -0.45 41.96
N LEU A 372 24.12 -1.16 42.13
CA LEU A 372 23.12 -1.39 41.08
C LEU A 372 22.01 -0.33 41.20
N TYR A 373 21.75 0.36 40.10
CA TYR A 373 20.68 1.37 40.01
C TYR A 373 19.59 0.87 39.03
N GLU A 374 18.33 1.01 39.41
CA GLU A 374 17.19 0.81 38.52
C GLU A 374 16.78 2.19 37.98
N VAL A 375 16.65 2.30 36.64
CA VAL A 375 16.24 3.52 35.97
C VAL A 375 14.97 3.24 35.19
N THR A 376 13.91 4.02 35.44
CA THR A 376 12.61 3.96 34.75
C THR A 376 12.50 5.08 33.74
#